data_4a0de00a35f8ea62e9ab963c1f096739
#
_entry.id   4a0de00a35f8ea62e9ab963c1f096739
#
_cell.length_a   1.000
_cell.length_b   1.000
_cell.length_c   1.000
_cell.angle_alpha   90.00
_cell.angle_beta   90.00
_cell.angle_gamma   90.00
#
_symmetry.space_group_name_H-M   'P 1'
#
loop_
_entity.id
_entity.type
_entity.pdbx_description
1 polymer ?
#
loop_
_entity_poly.entity_id
_entity_poly.type
_entity_poly.pdbx_seq_one_letter_code
_entity_poly.pdbx_strand_id
1 'polypeptide(L)'
;MHKPHKYLVDGVVTEVNSMPNGYNSRGFLYADGFFETLRIIDGKIPLLDLHFGRITDSLAAYKLKSPDSLHLPELESSILKFAASMGLENHGRVRMTIYRSGNGKYLPQSNTASWLATIERPSTDKFELNEKGISIGIFEEFSKTVDKFSNFKNLNCQISIQASIFAQEKKFSDVLILNSNREIIESTYSNVFLVKDGALYTPKLSAGPVGGVMRAAVINLAIELGVKVYECNLHAQELLKADEVFLTNAVSGIKWVASYRTKRYFNNTANTLLKAFNSRI
;
A
#
# COMPACT_ATOMS: atom_id res chain seq x y z
N MET A 1 -11.14 8.54 32.27
CA MET A 1 -12.08 8.82 31.16
C MET A 1 -11.32 8.57 29.85
N HIS A 2 -11.77 7.61 29.01
CA HIS A 2 -11.19 7.45 27.67
C HIS A 2 -11.49 8.72 26.86
N LYS A 3 -10.46 9.33 26.24
CA LYS A 3 -10.68 10.43 25.28
C LYS A 3 -11.47 9.86 24.09
N PRO A 4 -12.51 10.56 23.61
CA PRO A 4 -13.24 10.13 22.42
C PRO A 4 -12.28 10.01 21.25
N HIS A 5 -12.46 8.97 20.44
CA HIS A 5 -11.70 8.79 19.21
C HIS A 5 -12.29 9.66 18.09
N LYS A 6 -11.42 10.32 17.32
CA LYS A 6 -11.83 11.07 16.13
C LYS A 6 -11.62 10.22 14.87
N TYR A 7 -12.62 10.25 14.02
CA TYR A 7 -12.61 9.61 12.70
C TYR A 7 -13.05 10.61 11.65
N LEU A 8 -12.58 10.46 10.44
CA LEU A 8 -13.16 11.13 9.28
C LEU A 8 -14.13 10.16 8.62
N VAL A 9 -15.43 10.43 8.65
CA VAL A 9 -16.49 9.57 8.11
C VAL A 9 -17.21 10.31 7.00
N ASP A 10 -17.15 9.76 5.78
CA ASP A 10 -17.77 10.34 4.57
C ASP A 10 -17.50 11.86 4.40
N GLY A 11 -16.26 12.28 4.75
CA GLY A 11 -15.81 13.67 4.67
C GLY A 11 -16.06 14.53 5.90
N VAL A 12 -16.70 14.00 6.96
CA VAL A 12 -17.04 14.73 8.19
C VAL A 12 -16.23 14.22 9.37
N VAL A 13 -15.54 15.11 10.10
CA VAL A 13 -14.84 14.76 11.34
C VAL A 13 -15.86 14.41 12.42
N THR A 14 -15.81 13.20 12.92
CA THR A 14 -16.78 12.64 13.87
C THR A 14 -16.07 12.16 15.12
N GLU A 15 -16.53 12.59 16.28
CA GLU A 15 -16.07 12.13 17.59
C GLU A 15 -17.02 11.05 18.12
N VAL A 16 -16.50 9.87 18.39
CA VAL A 16 -17.30 8.75 18.90
C VAL A 16 -16.53 7.95 19.94
N ASN A 17 -17.27 7.32 20.85
CA ASN A 17 -16.70 6.42 21.84
C ASN A 17 -16.42 5.01 21.29
N SER A 18 -16.88 4.72 20.05
CA SER A 18 -16.69 3.46 19.35
C SER A 18 -16.57 3.71 17.86
N MET A 19 -16.04 2.73 17.12
CA MET A 19 -15.89 2.82 15.67
C MET A 19 -17.24 3.12 14.98
N PRO A 20 -17.31 4.15 14.12
CA PRO A 20 -18.53 4.45 13.35
C PRO A 20 -18.96 3.25 12.51
N ASN A 21 -20.27 2.98 12.46
CA ASN A 21 -20.88 1.84 11.75
C ASN A 21 -20.41 0.44 12.20
N GLY A 22 -19.50 0.36 13.15
CA GLY A 22 -19.08 -0.81 13.91
C GLY A 22 -19.09 -2.15 13.16
N TYR A 23 -19.39 -3.19 13.91
CA TYR A 23 -19.45 -4.58 13.45
C TYR A 23 -20.61 -4.90 12.50
N ASN A 24 -21.57 -4.01 12.29
CA ASN A 24 -22.68 -4.20 11.36
C ASN A 24 -22.37 -3.70 9.93
N SER A 25 -21.21 -3.10 9.69
CA SER A 25 -20.85 -2.67 8.33
C SER A 25 -20.55 -3.87 7.42
N ARG A 26 -20.88 -3.76 6.14
CA ARG A 26 -20.52 -4.77 5.13
C ARG A 26 -19.01 -4.96 5.01
N GLY A 27 -18.24 -3.89 5.23
CA GLY A 27 -16.78 -3.95 5.27
C GLY A 27 -16.27 -4.90 6.34
N PHE A 28 -16.88 -4.89 7.54
CA PHE A 28 -16.54 -5.82 8.62
C PHE A 28 -17.08 -7.23 8.38
N LEU A 29 -18.38 -7.36 8.02
CA LEU A 29 -19.05 -8.66 7.92
C LEU A 29 -18.62 -9.49 6.69
N TYR A 30 -18.26 -8.84 5.59
CA TYR A 30 -18.02 -9.50 4.30
C TYR A 30 -16.71 -9.08 3.62
N ALA A 31 -15.90 -8.23 4.24
CA ALA A 31 -14.76 -7.59 3.59
C ALA A 31 -15.14 -6.91 2.24
N ASP A 32 -16.39 -6.41 2.12
CA ASP A 32 -16.96 -5.84 0.89
C ASP A 32 -16.44 -4.40 0.70
N GLY A 33 -15.18 -4.28 0.30
CA GLY A 33 -14.51 -3.01 0.14
C GLY A 33 -12.99 -3.13 -0.04
N PHE A 34 -12.34 -1.99 0.00
CA PHE A 34 -10.90 -1.84 -0.17
C PHE A 34 -10.38 -0.73 0.75
N PHE A 35 -9.07 -0.54 0.79
CA PHE A 35 -8.48 0.52 1.60
C PHE A 35 -7.38 1.27 0.87
N GLU A 36 -7.14 2.50 1.30
CA GLU A 36 -6.01 3.32 0.91
C GLU A 36 -5.16 3.68 2.12
N THR A 37 -3.88 3.96 1.85
CA THR A 37 -2.98 4.48 2.86
C THR A 37 -2.17 5.61 2.25
N LEU A 38 -2.36 6.81 2.82
CA LEU A 38 -1.76 8.05 2.34
C LEU A 38 -0.72 8.53 3.36
N ARG A 39 0.24 9.30 2.89
CA ARG A 39 1.14 10.08 3.74
C ARG A 39 0.80 11.55 3.62
N ILE A 40 0.96 12.28 4.72
CA ILE A 40 1.06 13.74 4.71
C ILE A 40 2.52 14.06 5.02
N ILE A 41 3.16 14.86 4.18
CA ILE A 41 4.54 15.32 4.32
C ILE A 41 4.56 16.82 4.03
N ASP A 42 5.02 17.62 4.98
CA ASP A 42 5.09 19.08 4.89
C ASP A 42 3.74 19.70 4.44
N GLY A 43 2.62 19.19 4.98
CA GLY A 43 1.25 19.68 4.72
C GLY A 43 0.65 19.25 3.38
N LYS A 44 1.31 18.39 2.60
CA LYS A 44 0.85 17.88 1.31
C LYS A 44 0.65 16.38 1.35
N ILE A 45 -0.14 15.86 0.42
CA ILE A 45 -0.34 14.42 0.21
C ILE A 45 0.42 14.02 -1.07
N PRO A 46 1.65 13.44 -0.95
CA PRO A 46 2.39 12.99 -2.11
C PRO A 46 1.62 11.94 -2.92
N LEU A 47 1.71 11.99 -4.25
CA LEU A 47 1.09 11.04 -5.17
C LEU A 47 -0.45 10.99 -5.08
N LEU A 48 -1.10 12.07 -4.66
CA LEU A 48 -2.55 12.09 -4.45
C LEU A 48 -3.31 11.68 -5.72
N ASP A 49 -2.89 12.14 -6.90
CA ASP A 49 -3.54 11.78 -8.18
C ASP A 49 -3.47 10.26 -8.45
N LEU A 50 -2.34 9.61 -8.14
CA LEU A 50 -2.20 8.16 -8.28
C LEU A 50 -3.07 7.40 -7.27
N HIS A 51 -3.17 7.91 -6.03
CA HIS A 51 -4.08 7.36 -5.03
C HIS A 51 -5.53 7.49 -5.48
N PHE A 52 -5.92 8.67 -5.97
CA PHE A 52 -7.26 8.92 -6.46
C PHE A 52 -7.61 8.06 -7.69
N GLY A 53 -6.68 7.91 -8.63
CA GLY A 53 -6.82 7.00 -9.77
C GLY A 53 -7.11 5.57 -9.30
N ARG A 54 -6.32 5.04 -8.34
CA ARG A 54 -6.55 3.70 -7.79
C ARG A 54 -7.86 3.57 -7.01
N ILE A 55 -8.30 4.60 -6.30
CA ILE A 55 -9.63 4.64 -5.66
C ILE A 55 -10.72 4.50 -6.73
N THR A 56 -10.63 5.29 -7.80
CA THR A 56 -11.59 5.28 -8.92
C THR A 56 -11.66 3.90 -9.59
N ASP A 57 -10.51 3.31 -9.91
CA ASP A 57 -10.42 1.97 -10.49
C ASP A 57 -10.99 0.90 -9.54
N SER A 58 -10.71 1.02 -8.24
CA SER A 58 -11.26 0.13 -7.23
C SER A 58 -12.78 0.25 -7.14
N LEU A 59 -13.33 1.47 -7.10
CA LEU A 59 -14.78 1.69 -7.11
C LEU A 59 -15.44 1.02 -8.30
N ALA A 60 -14.86 1.16 -9.50
CA ALA A 60 -15.35 0.53 -10.71
C ALA A 60 -15.30 -1.01 -10.63
N ALA A 61 -14.17 -1.59 -10.17
CA ALA A 61 -13.99 -3.02 -10.02
C ALA A 61 -14.99 -3.65 -9.03
N TYR A 62 -15.28 -2.95 -7.93
CA TYR A 62 -16.24 -3.36 -6.90
C TYR A 62 -17.69 -2.99 -7.26
N LYS A 63 -17.93 -2.32 -8.41
CA LYS A 63 -19.24 -1.78 -8.81
C LYS A 63 -19.85 -0.87 -7.73
N LEU A 64 -19.03 0.00 -7.16
CA LEU A 64 -19.42 0.99 -6.16
C LEU A 64 -19.66 2.34 -6.82
N LYS A 65 -20.71 3.02 -6.39
CA LYS A 65 -20.97 4.42 -6.75
C LYS A 65 -20.17 5.33 -5.80
N SER A 66 -19.39 6.25 -6.36
CA SER A 66 -18.66 7.24 -5.59
C SER A 66 -19.61 8.23 -4.92
N PRO A 67 -19.50 8.50 -3.63
CA PRO A 67 -20.11 9.66 -3.02
C PRO A 67 -19.32 10.93 -3.37
N ASP A 68 -19.97 12.10 -3.31
CA ASP A 68 -19.33 13.38 -3.63
C ASP A 68 -18.09 13.65 -2.76
N SER A 69 -18.12 13.22 -1.51
CA SER A 69 -17.00 13.33 -0.55
C SER A 69 -15.73 12.55 -0.94
N LEU A 70 -15.79 11.68 -1.94
CA LEU A 70 -14.63 10.99 -2.53
C LEU A 70 -14.14 11.65 -3.82
N HIS A 71 -14.70 12.76 -4.27
CA HIS A 71 -14.13 13.52 -5.39
C HIS A 71 -12.85 14.25 -4.94
N LEU A 72 -11.91 14.44 -5.87
CA LEU A 72 -10.54 14.80 -5.51
C LEU A 72 -10.39 16.06 -4.64
N PRO A 73 -10.99 17.22 -4.96
CA PRO A 73 -10.84 18.43 -4.14
C PRO A 73 -11.44 18.28 -2.74
N GLU A 74 -12.60 17.64 -2.64
CA GLU A 74 -13.31 17.40 -1.38
C GLU A 74 -12.56 16.40 -0.51
N LEU A 75 -12.02 15.35 -1.11
CA LEU A 75 -11.23 14.31 -0.44
C LEU A 75 -9.97 14.91 0.17
N GLU A 76 -9.17 15.65 -0.62
CA GLU A 76 -7.95 16.29 -0.14
C GLU A 76 -8.25 17.26 1.00
N SER A 77 -9.21 18.17 0.79
CA SER A 77 -9.62 19.16 1.79
C SER A 77 -10.07 18.51 3.10
N SER A 78 -10.88 17.44 3.03
CA SER A 78 -11.38 16.77 4.23
C SER A 78 -10.27 16.02 4.99
N ILE A 79 -9.34 15.39 4.28
CA ILE A 79 -8.18 14.72 4.89
C ILE A 79 -7.26 15.73 5.59
N LEU A 80 -6.92 16.85 4.93
CA LEU A 80 -6.05 17.87 5.53
C LEU A 80 -6.70 18.56 6.72
N LYS A 81 -8.01 18.86 6.67
CA LYS A 81 -8.77 19.37 7.82
C LYS A 81 -8.80 18.37 8.99
N PHE A 82 -8.98 17.09 8.68
CA PHE A 82 -8.93 16.04 9.69
C PHE A 82 -7.55 15.96 10.33
N ALA A 83 -6.48 15.99 9.54
CA ALA A 83 -5.11 16.00 10.01
C ALA A 83 -4.84 17.19 10.95
N ALA A 84 -5.28 18.41 10.57
CA ALA A 84 -5.16 19.60 11.41
C ALA A 84 -5.92 19.44 12.73
N SER A 85 -7.12 18.87 12.71
CA SER A 85 -7.90 18.62 13.95
C SER A 85 -7.23 17.62 14.92
N MET A 86 -6.24 16.87 14.42
CA MET A 86 -5.45 15.89 15.18
C MET A 86 -4.03 16.37 15.52
N GLY A 87 -3.64 17.60 15.08
CA GLY A 87 -2.27 18.12 15.21
C GLY A 87 -1.24 17.35 14.36
N LEU A 88 -1.67 16.81 13.22
CA LEU A 88 -0.87 16.00 12.30
C LEU A 88 -0.86 16.58 10.88
N GLU A 89 -1.12 17.89 10.77
CA GLU A 89 -1.23 18.60 9.48
C GLU A 89 0.06 18.53 8.65
N ASN A 90 1.22 18.50 9.30
CA ASN A 90 2.50 18.45 8.59
C ASN A 90 2.95 17.01 8.29
N HIS A 91 2.69 16.08 9.21
CA HIS A 91 3.16 14.70 9.10
C HIS A 91 2.12 13.72 9.61
N GLY A 92 1.49 12.99 8.68
CA GLY A 92 0.43 12.04 9.01
C GLY A 92 0.50 10.76 8.17
N ARG A 93 0.06 9.66 8.74
CA ARG A 93 -0.29 8.44 8.02
C ARG A 93 -1.80 8.27 8.11
N VAL A 94 -2.48 8.41 6.99
CA VAL A 94 -3.93 8.26 6.89
C VAL A 94 -4.26 6.89 6.33
N ARG A 95 -5.10 6.14 7.02
CA ARG A 95 -5.70 4.92 6.49
C ARG A 95 -7.17 5.18 6.22
N MET A 96 -7.55 5.07 4.96
CA MET A 96 -8.94 5.13 4.52
C MET A 96 -9.46 3.72 4.28
N THR A 97 -10.64 3.43 4.77
CA THR A 97 -11.37 2.18 4.50
C THR A 97 -12.64 2.55 3.73
N ILE A 98 -12.74 2.09 2.50
CA ILE A 98 -13.88 2.35 1.60
C ILE A 98 -14.64 1.02 1.46
N TYR A 99 -15.94 1.06 1.73
CA TYR A 99 -16.76 -0.15 1.76
C TYR A 99 -18.16 0.15 1.22
N ARG A 100 -18.87 -0.90 0.81
CA ARG A 100 -20.27 -0.78 0.37
C ARG A 100 -21.16 -0.43 1.55
N SER A 101 -21.97 0.61 1.41
CA SER A 101 -22.97 1.01 2.41
C SER A 101 -24.23 0.14 2.34
N GLY A 102 -25.09 0.29 3.35
CA GLY A 102 -26.40 -0.39 3.42
C GLY A 102 -26.31 -1.83 3.90
N ASN A 103 -27.44 -2.50 3.81
CA ASN A 103 -27.68 -3.85 4.32
C ASN A 103 -27.68 -4.91 3.19
N GLY A 104 -28.16 -6.09 3.50
CA GLY A 104 -28.24 -7.25 2.61
C GLY A 104 -27.19 -8.30 2.97
N LYS A 105 -27.40 -9.51 2.46
CA LYS A 105 -26.44 -10.63 2.58
C LYS A 105 -25.41 -10.52 1.44
N TYR A 106 -25.21 -11.59 0.66
CA TYR A 106 -24.31 -11.56 -0.50
C TYR A 106 -24.83 -10.63 -1.61
N LEU A 107 -26.14 -10.50 -1.77
CA LEU A 107 -26.73 -9.46 -2.62
C LEU A 107 -26.92 -8.19 -1.77
N PRO A 108 -26.18 -7.11 -2.08
CA PRO A 108 -26.30 -5.85 -1.35
C PRO A 108 -27.60 -5.12 -1.76
N GLN A 109 -28.16 -4.36 -0.83
CA GLN A 109 -29.31 -3.48 -1.09
C GLN A 109 -28.92 -2.12 -1.68
N SER A 110 -27.65 -1.75 -1.59
CA SER A 110 -27.09 -0.52 -2.14
C SER A 110 -25.75 -0.78 -2.78
N ASN A 111 -25.40 0.01 -3.79
CA ASN A 111 -24.06 0.04 -4.39
C ASN A 111 -23.33 1.36 -4.10
N THR A 112 -23.82 2.18 -3.19
CA THR A 112 -23.11 3.41 -2.78
C THR A 112 -21.95 3.07 -1.87
N ALA A 113 -20.79 3.69 -2.11
CA ALA A 113 -19.66 3.60 -1.21
C ALA A 113 -19.90 4.49 0.02
N SER A 114 -19.39 4.05 1.16
CA SER A 114 -19.16 4.84 2.36
C SER A 114 -17.70 4.67 2.76
N TRP A 115 -17.13 5.61 3.47
CA TRP A 115 -15.74 5.52 3.87
C TRP A 115 -15.47 6.11 5.23
N LEU A 116 -14.43 5.60 5.87
CA LEU A 116 -13.90 6.18 7.08
C LEU A 116 -12.37 6.25 7.00
N ALA A 117 -11.79 7.25 7.63
CA ALA A 117 -10.35 7.35 7.77
C ALA A 117 -9.94 7.52 9.23
N THR A 118 -8.79 6.95 9.54
CA THR A 118 -8.02 7.17 10.75
C THR A 118 -6.70 7.83 10.39
N ILE A 119 -6.12 8.58 11.32
CA ILE A 119 -4.80 9.18 11.15
C ILE A 119 -3.94 8.90 12.37
N GLU A 120 -2.67 8.65 12.13
CA GLU A 120 -1.65 8.46 13.16
C GLU A 120 -0.34 9.14 12.76
N ARG A 121 0.53 9.39 13.74
CA ARG A 121 1.87 9.89 13.45
C ARG A 121 2.71 8.79 12.81
N PRO A 122 3.37 9.05 11.66
CA PRO A 122 4.26 8.08 11.05
C PRO A 122 5.57 7.96 11.86
N SER A 123 6.32 6.89 11.62
CA SER A 123 7.61 6.64 12.29
C SER A 123 8.71 7.61 11.86
N THR A 124 8.60 8.19 10.67
CA THR A 124 9.53 9.19 10.12
C THR A 124 8.76 10.32 9.46
N ASP A 125 9.27 11.54 9.51
CA ASP A 125 8.58 12.70 8.94
C ASP A 125 8.72 12.75 7.40
N LYS A 126 9.84 12.21 6.85
CA LYS A 126 10.12 12.12 5.40
C LYS A 126 10.34 10.67 4.98
N PHE A 127 10.40 10.45 3.68
CA PHE A 127 10.85 9.15 3.18
C PHE A 127 12.38 9.04 3.34
N GLU A 128 12.79 8.08 4.14
CA GLU A 128 14.19 7.82 4.45
C GLU A 128 14.55 6.39 4.12
N LEU A 129 15.74 6.19 3.57
CA LEU A 129 16.25 4.85 3.38
C LEU A 129 16.63 4.28 4.75
N ASN A 130 16.19 3.06 5.03
CA ASN A 130 16.53 2.39 6.27
C ASN A 130 18.06 2.22 6.40
N GLU A 131 18.64 2.60 7.52
CA GLU A 131 20.10 2.53 7.77
C GLU A 131 20.61 1.09 7.61
N LYS A 132 19.97 0.18 8.31
CA LYS A 132 20.25 -1.26 8.16
C LYS A 132 19.25 -1.84 7.18
N GLY A 133 19.75 -2.49 6.14
CA GLY A 133 18.89 -3.21 5.21
C GLY A 133 18.14 -4.33 5.91
N ILE A 134 16.96 -4.64 5.41
CA ILE A 134 16.13 -5.70 5.96
C ILE A 134 16.53 -7.07 5.42
N SER A 135 16.31 -8.12 6.22
CA SER A 135 16.38 -9.51 5.77
C SER A 135 15.02 -9.97 5.30
N ILE A 136 14.98 -10.66 4.15
CA ILE A 136 13.72 -11.20 3.62
C ILE A 136 13.76 -12.71 3.45
N GLY A 137 12.59 -13.34 3.55
CA GLY A 137 12.31 -14.73 3.20
C GLY A 137 11.29 -14.83 2.07
N ILE A 138 10.85 -16.06 1.79
CA ILE A 138 9.72 -16.36 0.91
C ILE A 138 8.65 -17.07 1.74
N PHE A 139 7.41 -16.63 1.63
CA PHE A 139 6.26 -17.28 2.21
C PHE A 139 5.78 -18.38 1.26
N GLU A 140 5.90 -19.64 1.68
CA GLU A 140 5.62 -20.80 0.84
C GLU A 140 4.43 -21.63 1.30
N GLU A 141 3.78 -21.29 2.43
CA GLU A 141 2.69 -22.09 2.99
C GLU A 141 1.44 -22.08 2.11
N PHE A 142 1.13 -20.95 1.52
CA PHE A 142 0.09 -20.81 0.49
C PHE A 142 0.37 -19.61 -0.41
N SER A 143 -0.30 -19.57 -1.56
CA SER A 143 -0.08 -18.57 -2.60
C SER A 143 -1.30 -17.66 -2.77
N LYS A 144 -1.07 -16.45 -3.29
CA LYS A 144 -2.14 -15.54 -3.67
C LYS A 144 -2.76 -15.99 -4.99
N THR A 145 -4.08 -16.20 -5.00
CA THR A 145 -4.82 -16.43 -6.24
C THR A 145 -4.86 -15.16 -7.06
N VAL A 146 -4.67 -15.28 -8.37
CA VAL A 146 -4.72 -14.15 -9.29
C VAL A 146 -6.13 -14.04 -9.87
N ASP A 147 -6.79 -12.91 -9.61
CA ASP A 147 -8.11 -12.58 -10.11
C ASP A 147 -8.22 -11.07 -10.40
N LYS A 148 -9.41 -10.62 -10.83
CA LYS A 148 -9.66 -9.21 -11.15
C LYS A 148 -9.49 -8.24 -9.96
N PHE A 149 -9.46 -8.74 -8.72
CA PHE A 149 -9.28 -7.92 -7.51
C PHE A 149 -7.84 -7.90 -7.01
N SER A 150 -6.97 -8.73 -7.57
CA SER A 150 -5.60 -8.92 -7.07
C SER A 150 -4.76 -7.64 -7.05
N ASN A 151 -5.01 -6.73 -8.01
CA ASN A 151 -4.26 -5.47 -8.11
C ASN A 151 -4.78 -4.36 -7.19
N PHE A 152 -5.89 -4.58 -6.48
CA PHE A 152 -6.45 -3.61 -5.55
C PHE A 152 -6.10 -3.94 -4.10
N LYS A 153 -6.12 -2.90 -3.25
CA LYS A 153 -5.89 -3.06 -1.80
C LYS A 153 -7.19 -3.49 -1.10
N ASN A 154 -7.71 -4.69 -1.43
CA ASN A 154 -8.95 -5.19 -0.86
C ASN A 154 -8.86 -5.41 0.66
N LEU A 155 -10.01 -5.48 1.35
CA LEU A 155 -10.08 -5.70 2.80
C LEU A 155 -9.73 -7.13 3.20
N ASN A 156 -9.74 -8.08 2.28
CA ASN A 156 -9.28 -9.44 2.53
C ASN A 156 -7.75 -9.50 2.52
N CYS A 157 -7.16 -9.21 3.68
CA CYS A 157 -5.71 -9.19 3.89
C CYS A 157 -5.16 -10.51 4.47
N GLN A 158 -5.92 -11.62 4.40
CA GLN A 158 -5.58 -12.85 5.11
C GLN A 158 -4.18 -13.37 4.74
N ILE A 159 -3.81 -13.38 3.47
CA ILE A 159 -2.47 -13.84 3.05
C ILE A 159 -1.36 -12.96 3.60
N SER A 160 -1.53 -11.63 3.57
CA SER A 160 -0.54 -10.70 4.11
C SER A 160 -0.37 -10.85 5.63
N ILE A 161 -1.47 -11.13 6.35
CA ILE A 161 -1.45 -11.37 7.80
C ILE A 161 -0.67 -12.66 8.10
N GLN A 162 -0.98 -13.77 7.43
CA GLN A 162 -0.30 -15.05 7.64
C GLN A 162 1.18 -14.97 7.25
N ALA A 163 1.49 -14.31 6.14
CA ALA A 163 2.86 -14.07 5.72
C ALA A 163 3.65 -13.21 6.74
N SER A 164 2.99 -12.24 7.38
CA SER A 164 3.62 -11.43 8.44
C SER A 164 3.87 -12.24 9.71
N ILE A 165 2.96 -13.14 10.11
CA ILE A 165 3.13 -14.07 11.24
C ILE A 165 4.32 -15.01 10.95
N PHE A 166 4.35 -15.61 9.76
CA PHE A 166 5.46 -16.45 9.32
C PHE A 166 6.80 -15.70 9.34
N ALA A 167 6.83 -14.44 8.86
CA ALA A 167 8.03 -13.62 8.89
C ALA A 167 8.55 -13.46 10.34
N GLN A 168 7.65 -13.16 11.28
CA GLN A 168 8.00 -13.03 12.70
C GLN A 168 8.54 -14.33 13.29
N GLU A 169 7.89 -15.45 13.04
CA GLU A 169 8.32 -16.77 13.55
C GLU A 169 9.70 -17.19 12.99
N LYS A 170 9.95 -16.89 11.72
CA LYS A 170 11.22 -17.19 11.04
C LYS A 170 12.29 -16.10 11.24
N LYS A 171 11.98 -15.03 12.01
CA LYS A 171 12.88 -13.88 12.27
C LYS A 171 13.33 -13.15 11.00
N PHE A 172 12.48 -13.11 9.98
CA PHE A 172 12.65 -12.22 8.85
C PHE A 172 12.02 -10.85 9.14
N SER A 173 12.57 -9.80 8.54
CA SER A 173 11.96 -8.46 8.61
C SER A 173 10.70 -8.36 7.75
N ASP A 174 10.65 -9.09 6.63
CA ASP A 174 9.51 -9.22 5.73
C ASP A 174 9.66 -10.51 4.90
N VAL A 175 8.62 -10.93 4.21
CA VAL A 175 8.66 -12.07 3.30
C VAL A 175 7.99 -11.74 1.98
N LEU A 176 8.48 -12.35 0.91
CA LEU A 176 7.88 -12.25 -0.41
C LEU A 176 6.77 -13.28 -0.54
N ILE A 177 5.66 -12.86 -1.13
CA ILE A 177 4.46 -13.67 -1.40
C ILE A 177 4.54 -14.17 -2.84
N LEU A 178 4.13 -15.41 -3.04
CA LEU A 178 4.06 -16.06 -4.34
C LEU A 178 2.61 -16.11 -4.84
N ASN A 179 2.43 -16.10 -6.15
CA ASN A 179 1.17 -16.49 -6.79
C ASN A 179 1.09 -18.01 -7.01
N SER A 180 -0.01 -18.49 -7.58
CA SER A 180 -0.24 -19.90 -7.86
C SER A 180 0.77 -20.52 -8.85
N ASN A 181 1.45 -19.70 -9.66
CA ASN A 181 2.52 -20.12 -10.57
C ASN A 181 3.91 -20.10 -9.91
N ARG A 182 3.97 -19.90 -8.58
CA ARG A 182 5.21 -19.72 -7.80
C ARG A 182 6.07 -18.54 -8.26
N GLU A 183 5.45 -17.54 -8.86
CA GLU A 183 6.08 -16.26 -9.19
C GLU A 183 6.03 -15.33 -7.97
N ILE A 184 7.13 -14.63 -7.71
CA ILE A 184 7.17 -13.56 -6.69
C ILE A 184 6.30 -12.41 -7.19
N ILE A 185 5.39 -11.92 -6.33
CA ILE A 185 4.48 -10.84 -6.70
C ILE A 185 4.67 -9.57 -5.85
N GLU A 186 4.81 -9.70 -4.56
CA GLU A 186 4.91 -8.58 -3.61
C GLU A 186 5.46 -9.07 -2.27
N SER A 187 5.66 -8.19 -1.29
CA SER A 187 5.86 -8.59 0.11
C SER A 187 4.57 -8.45 0.90
N THR A 188 4.62 -8.57 2.21
CA THR A 188 3.43 -8.53 3.08
C THR A 188 2.63 -7.22 2.95
N TYR A 189 3.28 -6.11 2.63
CA TYR A 189 2.66 -4.77 2.48
C TYR A 189 3.37 -3.86 1.48
N SER A 190 4.28 -4.40 0.64
CA SER A 190 5.08 -3.61 -0.31
C SER A 190 5.22 -4.31 -1.66
N ASN A 191 5.37 -3.54 -2.73
CA ASN A 191 5.83 -4.08 -4.00
C ASN A 191 7.34 -4.33 -3.95
N VAL A 192 7.83 -5.22 -4.81
CA VAL A 192 9.24 -5.62 -4.86
C VAL A 192 9.88 -5.20 -6.18
N PHE A 193 11.12 -4.76 -6.10
CA PHE A 193 12.00 -4.46 -7.23
C PHE A 193 13.33 -5.17 -7.05
N LEU A 194 13.86 -5.66 -8.17
CA LEU A 194 15.22 -6.16 -8.27
C LEU A 194 16.00 -5.25 -9.22
N VAL A 195 17.28 -5.04 -8.90
CA VAL A 195 18.23 -4.42 -9.81
C VAL A 195 19.18 -5.48 -10.30
N LYS A 196 19.40 -5.56 -11.59
CA LYS A 196 20.40 -6.42 -12.20
C LYS A 196 20.96 -5.76 -13.44
N ASP A 197 22.29 -5.73 -13.56
CA ASP A 197 23.01 -5.13 -14.69
C ASP A 197 22.52 -3.68 -15.00
N GLY A 198 22.24 -2.89 -13.95
CA GLY A 198 21.76 -1.52 -14.06
C GLY A 198 20.30 -1.35 -14.51
N ALA A 199 19.54 -2.42 -14.68
CA ALA A 199 18.12 -2.38 -15.01
C ALA A 199 17.24 -2.77 -13.82
N LEU A 200 16.01 -2.22 -13.76
CA LEU A 200 15.00 -2.56 -12.78
C LEU A 200 14.07 -3.66 -13.29
N TYR A 201 13.74 -4.58 -12.42
CA TYR A 201 12.77 -5.64 -12.67
C TYR A 201 11.73 -5.63 -11.54
N THR A 202 10.45 -5.69 -11.90
CA THR A 202 9.34 -5.77 -10.95
C THR A 202 8.25 -6.70 -11.48
N PRO A 203 7.48 -7.38 -10.62
CA PRO A 203 6.39 -8.22 -11.07
C PRO A 203 5.38 -7.44 -11.92
N LYS A 204 4.99 -8.01 -13.06
CA LYS A 204 3.92 -7.46 -13.92
C LYS A 204 2.58 -7.53 -13.18
N LEU A 205 1.68 -6.59 -13.44
CA LEU A 205 0.37 -6.54 -12.77
C LEU A 205 -0.47 -7.79 -13.04
N SER A 206 -0.34 -8.41 -14.21
CA SER A 206 -1.04 -9.67 -14.53
C SER A 206 -0.57 -10.88 -13.71
N ALA A 207 0.55 -10.78 -12.99
CA ALA A 207 0.98 -11.81 -12.04
C ALA A 207 0.27 -11.68 -10.66
N GLY A 208 -0.48 -10.58 -10.40
CA GLY A 208 -1.35 -10.39 -9.26
C GLY A 208 -0.81 -9.57 -8.08
N PRO A 209 0.30 -8.79 -8.19
CA PRO A 209 0.67 -7.86 -7.13
C PRO A 209 -0.36 -6.74 -7.00
N VAL A 210 -0.41 -6.09 -5.85
CA VAL A 210 -1.13 -4.82 -5.73
C VAL A 210 -0.49 -3.78 -6.65
N GLY A 211 -1.31 -3.03 -7.42
CA GLY A 211 -0.88 -1.88 -8.22
C GLY A 211 -0.48 -0.71 -7.31
N GLY A 212 0.73 -0.75 -6.76
CA GLY A 212 1.20 0.23 -5.78
C GLY A 212 1.42 1.61 -6.40
N VAL A 213 0.95 2.67 -5.75
CA VAL A 213 1.19 4.06 -6.22
C VAL A 213 2.68 4.41 -6.17
N MET A 214 3.38 3.98 -5.11
CA MET A 214 4.83 4.15 -5.03
C MET A 214 5.57 3.29 -6.08
N ARG A 215 5.04 2.10 -6.41
CA ARG A 215 5.56 1.29 -7.52
C ARG A 215 5.47 2.05 -8.84
N ALA A 216 4.32 2.64 -9.15
CA ALA A 216 4.14 3.43 -10.36
C ALA A 216 5.07 4.65 -10.40
N ALA A 217 5.17 5.37 -9.27
CA ALA A 217 6.07 6.51 -9.15
C ALA A 217 7.55 6.14 -9.36
N VAL A 218 8.00 5.02 -8.79
CA VAL A 218 9.38 4.51 -8.96
C VAL A 218 9.65 4.09 -10.41
N ILE A 219 8.70 3.43 -11.08
CA ILE A 219 8.82 3.07 -12.50
C ILE A 219 8.99 4.33 -13.36
N ASN A 220 8.10 5.30 -13.21
CA ASN A 220 8.14 6.55 -13.99
C ASN A 220 9.46 7.30 -13.74
N LEU A 221 9.84 7.45 -12.47
CA LEU A 221 11.09 8.10 -12.08
C LEU A 221 12.33 7.41 -12.67
N ALA A 222 12.37 6.08 -12.64
CA ALA A 222 13.47 5.30 -13.19
C ALA A 222 13.59 5.52 -14.72
N ILE A 223 12.46 5.50 -15.43
CA ILE A 223 12.42 5.76 -16.89
C ILE A 223 12.93 7.18 -17.20
N GLU A 224 12.49 8.19 -16.44
CA GLU A 224 12.95 9.57 -16.60
C GLU A 224 14.46 9.75 -16.35
N LEU A 225 15.02 8.95 -15.43
CA LEU A 225 16.46 8.90 -15.16
C LEU A 225 17.25 8.02 -16.14
N GLY A 226 16.61 7.50 -17.19
CA GLY A 226 17.25 6.67 -18.21
C GLY A 226 17.51 5.22 -17.76
N VAL A 227 16.94 4.78 -16.64
CA VAL A 227 17.06 3.40 -16.16
C VAL A 227 16.03 2.53 -16.86
N LYS A 228 16.46 1.44 -17.46
CA LYS A 228 15.55 0.46 -18.08
C LYS A 228 14.71 -0.23 -17.01
N VAL A 229 13.40 -0.36 -17.27
CA VAL A 229 12.46 -1.03 -16.36
C VAL A 229 11.74 -2.17 -17.09
N TYR A 230 11.71 -3.33 -16.47
CA TYR A 230 11.04 -4.53 -16.97
C TYR A 230 9.96 -4.99 -15.98
N GLU A 231 8.72 -4.94 -16.43
CA GLU A 231 7.59 -5.57 -15.74
C GLU A 231 7.46 -7.02 -16.24
N CYS A 232 7.86 -7.99 -15.44
CA CYS A 232 7.99 -9.38 -15.88
C CYS A 232 7.59 -10.38 -14.78
N ASN A 233 7.60 -11.66 -15.10
CA ASN A 233 7.50 -12.73 -14.09
C ASN A 233 8.83 -12.84 -13.35
N LEU A 234 8.79 -12.89 -12.03
CA LEU A 234 9.96 -13.05 -11.17
C LEU A 234 9.85 -14.35 -10.38
N HIS A 235 10.95 -15.07 -10.28
CA HIS A 235 11.06 -16.29 -9.49
C HIS A 235 12.16 -16.16 -8.43
N ALA A 236 12.16 -17.06 -7.44
CA ALA A 236 13.14 -17.03 -6.35
C ALA A 236 14.61 -17.06 -6.80
N GLN A 237 14.87 -17.63 -7.98
CA GLN A 237 16.23 -17.72 -8.55
C GLN A 237 16.78 -16.36 -8.97
N GLU A 238 15.92 -15.41 -9.39
CA GLU A 238 16.32 -14.06 -9.78
C GLU A 238 16.84 -13.27 -8.58
N LEU A 239 16.34 -13.55 -7.36
CA LEU A 239 16.87 -12.96 -6.13
C LEU A 239 18.36 -13.27 -5.92
N LEU A 240 18.80 -14.49 -6.26
CA LEU A 240 20.21 -14.88 -6.10
C LEU A 240 21.15 -14.19 -7.11
N LYS A 241 20.59 -13.72 -8.24
CA LYS A 241 21.32 -13.07 -9.33
C LYS A 241 21.25 -11.54 -9.29
N ALA A 242 20.37 -10.98 -8.45
CA ALA A 242 20.18 -9.54 -8.33
C ALA A 242 21.37 -8.86 -7.62
N ASP A 243 21.67 -7.64 -8.01
CA ASP A 243 22.66 -6.76 -7.36
C ASP A 243 22.03 -6.03 -6.19
N GLU A 244 20.78 -5.57 -6.37
CA GLU A 244 19.99 -4.93 -5.33
C GLU A 244 18.56 -5.50 -5.30
N VAL A 245 17.95 -5.48 -4.13
CA VAL A 245 16.53 -5.72 -3.92
C VAL A 245 15.98 -4.63 -3.02
N PHE A 246 14.85 -4.06 -3.37
CA PHE A 246 14.17 -3.10 -2.53
C PHE A 246 12.66 -3.24 -2.60
N LEU A 247 11.99 -2.79 -1.55
CA LEU A 247 10.54 -2.82 -1.38
C LEU A 247 9.99 -1.41 -1.41
N THR A 248 8.77 -1.24 -1.92
CA THR A 248 8.13 0.09 -2.04
C THR A 248 6.70 0.12 -1.54
N ASN A 249 6.35 1.12 -0.77
CA ASN A 249 4.97 1.43 -0.40
C ASN A 249 4.79 2.94 -0.12
N ALA A 250 3.55 3.40 -0.08
CA ALA A 250 3.22 4.83 0.10
C ALA A 250 3.55 5.38 1.50
N VAL A 251 3.84 4.53 2.49
CA VAL A 251 4.13 4.96 3.88
C VAL A 251 5.62 5.13 4.10
N SER A 252 6.42 4.18 3.64
CA SER A 252 7.87 4.13 3.89
C SER A 252 8.70 4.58 2.69
N GLY A 253 8.07 4.84 1.54
CA GLY A 253 8.81 5.11 0.30
C GLY A 253 9.53 3.86 -0.21
N ILE A 254 10.84 3.86 -0.15
CA ILE A 254 11.71 2.76 -0.54
C ILE A 254 12.40 2.20 0.70
N LYS A 255 12.37 0.86 0.84
CA LYS A 255 13.17 0.12 1.83
C LYS A 255 14.11 -0.84 1.12
N TRP A 256 15.42 -0.73 1.34
CA TRP A 256 16.38 -1.66 0.75
C TRP A 256 16.50 -2.94 1.56
N VAL A 257 16.75 -4.02 0.85
CA VAL A 257 16.97 -5.35 1.39
C VAL A 257 18.46 -5.62 1.48
N ALA A 258 18.95 -6.02 2.65
CA ALA A 258 20.36 -6.38 2.83
C ALA A 258 20.63 -7.83 2.44
N SER A 259 19.65 -8.72 2.61
CA SER A 259 19.92 -10.14 2.39
C SER A 259 18.70 -10.99 2.09
N TYR A 260 18.92 -12.02 1.25
CA TYR A 260 18.06 -13.17 1.07
C TYR A 260 18.91 -14.43 1.15
N ARG A 261 18.66 -15.32 2.10
CA ARG A 261 19.53 -16.48 2.40
C ARG A 261 20.98 -16.03 2.59
N THR A 262 21.91 -16.59 1.82
CA THR A 262 23.35 -16.24 1.84
C THR A 262 23.71 -15.04 0.96
N LYS A 263 22.82 -14.64 0.04
CA LYS A 263 23.04 -13.50 -0.86
C LYS A 263 22.96 -12.20 -0.08
N ARG A 264 23.86 -11.26 -0.38
CA ARG A 264 23.89 -9.88 0.13
C ARG A 264 23.70 -8.92 -1.02
N TYR A 265 23.03 -7.80 -0.75
CA TYR A 265 22.66 -6.81 -1.76
C TYR A 265 23.26 -5.45 -1.45
N PHE A 266 23.40 -4.62 -2.49
CA PHE A 266 23.70 -3.21 -2.41
C PHE A 266 22.41 -2.37 -2.37
N ASN A 267 22.55 -1.02 -2.30
CA ASN A 267 21.40 -0.10 -2.23
C ASN A 267 21.63 1.21 -3.01
N ASN A 268 22.55 1.22 -3.95
CA ASN A 268 22.92 2.43 -4.70
C ASN A 268 21.76 2.98 -5.53
N THR A 269 21.09 2.10 -6.28
CA THR A 269 19.95 2.45 -7.11
C THR A 269 18.76 2.86 -6.24
N ALA A 270 18.47 2.11 -5.18
CA ALA A 270 17.41 2.42 -4.20
C ALA A 270 17.61 3.81 -3.59
N ASN A 271 18.85 4.16 -3.20
CA ASN A 271 19.20 5.45 -2.63
C ASN A 271 19.06 6.59 -3.66
N THR A 272 19.52 6.37 -4.89
CA THR A 272 19.40 7.34 -6.00
C THR A 272 17.93 7.65 -6.30
N LEU A 273 17.11 6.62 -6.44
CA LEU A 273 15.67 6.77 -6.70
C LEU A 273 14.97 7.49 -5.53
N LEU A 274 15.29 7.14 -4.29
CA LEU A 274 14.68 7.80 -3.14
C LEU A 274 15.05 9.28 -3.04
N LYS A 275 16.31 9.64 -3.25
CA LYS A 275 16.75 11.04 -3.28
C LYS A 275 16.06 11.83 -4.39
N ALA A 276 16.01 11.27 -5.59
CA ALA A 276 15.32 11.90 -6.72
C ALA A 276 13.80 12.02 -6.49
N PHE A 277 13.18 11.06 -5.82
CA PHE A 277 11.78 11.15 -5.43
C PHE A 277 11.54 12.27 -4.41
N ASN A 278 12.35 12.32 -3.34
CA ASN A 278 12.22 13.33 -2.29
C ASN A 278 12.44 14.77 -2.78
N SER A 279 13.18 14.96 -3.89
CA SER A 279 13.35 16.31 -4.47
C SER A 279 12.13 16.84 -5.20
N ARG A 280 11.05 16.03 -5.34
CA ARG A 280 9.84 16.35 -6.11
C ARG A 280 8.58 16.51 -5.25
N ILE A 281 8.66 16.23 -3.96
CA ILE A 281 7.55 16.27 -3.01
C ILE A 281 7.68 17.42 -2.01
#